data_5c9afbb4efc56e41ba19103fda1a5cd6
#
_entry.id   5c9afbb4efc56e41ba19103fda1a5cd6
#
_cell.length_a   1.000
_cell.length_b   1.000
_cell.length_c   1.000
_cell.angle_alpha   90.00
_cell.angle_beta   90.00
_cell.angle_gamma   90.00
#
_symmetry.space_group_name_H-M   'P 1'
#
loop_
_entity.id
_entity.type
_entity.pdbx_description
1 polymer ?
#
loop_
_entity_poly.entity_id
_entity_poly.type
_entity_poly.pdbx_seq_one_letter_code
_entity_poly.pdbx_strand_id
1 'polypeptide(L)'
;MVIDGVGYVATREQASEAVRPGGIIVHIGLGQDLGGLNIRRMTLQEITFTGTYTYTSQDFRDTAQAMMDGKLGDLSWTETRPLSHGAQAFQDIRSGTSQAPKIILKPTH
;
A
#
# COMPACT_ATOMS: atom_id res chain seq x y z
N MET A 1 11.29 6.37 -9.65
CA MET A 1 9.98 5.71 -9.53
C MET A 1 9.28 6.26 -8.29
N VAL A 2 7.98 6.49 -8.36
CA VAL A 2 7.11 6.84 -7.22
C VAL A 2 6.01 5.78 -7.13
N ILE A 3 5.65 5.36 -5.92
CA ILE A 3 4.57 4.40 -5.68
C ILE A 3 3.48 5.11 -4.88
N ASP A 4 2.27 5.18 -5.43
CA ASP A 4 1.09 5.67 -4.72
C ASP A 4 0.24 4.48 -4.24
N GLY A 5 0.40 4.13 -2.98
CA GLY A 5 -0.34 3.06 -2.32
C GLY A 5 -1.68 3.50 -1.71
N VAL A 6 -2.01 4.79 -1.76
CA VAL A 6 -3.23 5.36 -1.13
C VAL A 6 -4.30 5.68 -2.17
N GLY A 7 -3.93 6.34 -3.27
CA GLY A 7 -4.82 6.62 -4.38
C GLY A 7 -5.83 7.73 -4.11
N TYR A 8 -5.48 8.76 -3.37
CA TYR A 8 -6.28 9.98 -3.22
C TYR A 8 -5.85 11.07 -4.21
N VAL A 9 -6.69 12.08 -4.40
CA VAL A 9 -6.34 13.28 -5.19
C VAL A 9 -5.01 13.86 -4.73
N ALA A 10 -4.87 14.09 -3.44
CA ALA A 10 -3.66 14.67 -2.87
C ALA A 10 -2.40 13.81 -3.07
N THR A 11 -2.50 12.49 -2.95
CA THR A 11 -1.34 11.60 -3.16
C THR A 11 -0.95 11.52 -4.63
N ARG A 12 -1.90 11.57 -5.57
CA ARG A 12 -1.63 11.66 -7.01
C ARG A 12 -0.98 12.98 -7.41
N GLU A 13 -1.40 14.10 -6.78
CA GLU A 13 -0.75 15.40 -6.96
C GLU A 13 0.72 15.34 -6.49
N GLN A 14 0.96 14.86 -5.27
CA GLN A 14 2.30 14.69 -4.71
C GLN A 14 3.16 13.74 -5.57
N ALA A 15 2.60 12.63 -6.04
CA ALA A 15 3.30 11.71 -6.93
C ALA A 15 3.68 12.38 -8.25
N SER A 16 2.75 13.19 -8.82
CA SER A 16 3.01 13.96 -10.04
C SER A 16 4.12 14.99 -9.86
N GLU A 17 4.27 15.59 -8.69
CA GLU A 17 5.32 16.56 -8.40
C GLU A 17 6.66 15.90 -8.09
N ALA A 18 6.64 14.79 -7.35
CA ALA A 18 7.85 14.12 -6.89
C ALA A 18 8.56 13.28 -7.96
N VAL A 19 7.84 12.81 -8.97
CA VAL A 19 8.44 11.97 -10.01
C VAL A 19 9.40 12.79 -10.88
N ARG A 20 10.59 12.25 -11.15
CA ARG A 20 11.57 12.88 -12.07
C ARG A 20 11.09 12.83 -13.52
N PRO A 21 11.57 13.72 -14.40
CA PRO A 21 11.37 13.59 -15.84
C PRO A 21 11.77 12.21 -16.36
N GLY A 22 10.98 11.63 -17.27
CA GLY A 22 11.15 10.26 -17.77
C GLY A 22 10.90 9.17 -16.71
N GLY A 23 10.35 9.54 -15.54
CA GLY A 23 10.10 8.61 -14.44
C GLY A 23 8.78 7.88 -14.55
N ILE A 24 8.53 7.00 -13.58
CA ILE A 24 7.33 6.15 -13.52
C ILE A 24 6.61 6.38 -12.22
N ILE A 25 5.28 6.56 -12.28
CA ILE A 25 4.35 6.51 -11.16
C ILE A 25 3.63 5.16 -11.23
N VAL A 26 3.77 4.35 -10.20
CA VAL A 26 3.03 3.09 -10.02
C VAL A 26 1.88 3.36 -9.04
N HIS A 27 0.66 3.24 -9.51
CA HIS A 27 -0.55 3.53 -8.75
C HIS A 27 -1.23 2.22 -8.32
N ILE A 28 -1.36 2.03 -7.01
CA ILE A 28 -1.92 0.82 -6.40
C ILE A 28 -3.22 1.14 -5.64
N GLY A 29 -3.26 2.32 -5.01
CA GLY A 29 -4.33 2.73 -4.11
C GLY A 29 -5.67 2.99 -4.82
N LEU A 30 -6.77 2.71 -4.15
CA LEU A 30 -8.15 2.85 -4.67
C LEU A 30 -8.99 3.83 -3.84
N GLY A 31 -8.34 4.81 -3.18
CA GLY A 31 -9.01 5.71 -2.24
C GLY A 31 -10.05 6.64 -2.89
N GLN A 32 -9.75 7.15 -4.09
CA GLN A 32 -10.65 8.00 -4.89
C GLN A 32 -10.47 7.68 -6.38
N ASP A 33 -11.53 7.78 -7.14
CA ASP A 33 -11.56 7.38 -8.56
C ASP A 33 -11.05 8.46 -9.54
N LEU A 34 -11.15 9.74 -9.20
CA LEU A 34 -10.85 10.84 -10.13
C LEU A 34 -9.86 11.86 -9.55
N GLY A 35 -9.18 12.59 -10.43
CA GLY A 35 -8.39 13.80 -10.14
C GLY A 35 -6.97 13.54 -9.66
N GLY A 36 -6.24 14.61 -9.44
CA GLY A 36 -4.91 14.66 -8.81
C GLY A 36 -3.71 14.51 -9.76
N LEU A 37 -3.88 14.05 -11.00
CA LEU A 37 -2.76 13.95 -11.93
C LEU A 37 -2.48 15.28 -12.63
N ASN A 38 -1.22 15.71 -12.63
CA ASN A 38 -0.75 16.82 -13.44
C ASN A 38 -0.45 16.35 -14.86
N ILE A 39 -1.49 16.24 -15.69
CA ILE A 39 -1.40 15.71 -17.06
C ILE A 39 -0.45 16.55 -17.93
N ARG A 40 -0.47 17.89 -17.79
CA ARG A 40 0.45 18.76 -18.54
C ARG A 40 1.90 18.43 -18.23
N ARG A 41 2.25 18.28 -16.94
CA ARG A 41 3.59 17.90 -16.53
C ARG A 41 3.97 16.51 -17.02
N MET A 42 3.04 15.55 -16.94
CA MET A 42 3.29 14.19 -17.43
C MET A 42 3.66 14.18 -18.91
N THR A 43 2.93 14.96 -19.73
CA THR A 43 3.22 15.08 -21.17
C THR A 43 4.57 15.76 -21.43
N LEU A 44 4.81 16.91 -20.78
CA LEU A 44 6.04 17.70 -21.02
C LEU A 44 7.32 17.01 -20.52
N GLN A 45 7.21 16.12 -19.56
CA GLN A 45 8.33 15.43 -18.92
C GLN A 45 8.38 13.92 -19.21
N GLU A 46 7.56 13.43 -20.14
CA GLU A 46 7.53 12.03 -20.58
C GLU A 46 7.37 11.04 -19.41
N ILE A 47 6.48 11.38 -18.44
CA ILE A 47 6.22 10.56 -17.25
C ILE A 47 5.28 9.43 -17.61
N THR A 48 5.64 8.21 -17.23
CA THR A 48 4.76 7.03 -17.33
C THR A 48 3.90 6.92 -16.07
N PHE A 49 2.57 6.78 -16.24
CA PHE A 49 1.67 6.40 -15.17
C PHE A 49 1.12 5.00 -15.45
N THR A 50 1.22 4.09 -14.48
CA THR A 50 0.72 2.73 -14.61
C THR A 50 -0.04 2.31 -13.36
N GLY A 51 -1.23 1.76 -13.56
CA GLY A 51 -1.98 1.09 -12.50
C GLY A 51 -1.49 -0.35 -12.33
N THR A 52 -1.53 -0.85 -11.10
CA THR A 52 -1.34 -2.26 -10.81
C THR A 52 -2.40 -2.72 -9.81
N TYR A 53 -2.92 -3.92 -10.03
CA TYR A 53 -4.01 -4.48 -9.25
C TYR A 53 -3.67 -5.88 -8.76
N THR A 54 -3.75 -6.06 -7.44
CA THR A 54 -3.51 -7.33 -6.75
C THR A 54 -2.15 -7.95 -7.08
N TYR A 55 -2.08 -9.27 -7.13
CA TYR A 55 -0.86 -10.05 -7.37
C TYR A 55 -1.23 -11.42 -7.95
N THR A 56 -0.28 -12.04 -8.62
CA THR A 56 -0.39 -13.41 -9.11
C THR A 56 -0.10 -14.41 -7.98
N SER A 57 -0.46 -15.68 -8.21
CA SER A 57 -0.08 -16.76 -7.29
C SER A 57 1.44 -16.90 -7.14
N GLN A 58 2.21 -16.52 -8.17
CA GLN A 58 3.67 -16.53 -8.10
C GLN A 58 4.18 -15.40 -7.21
N ASP A 59 3.66 -14.17 -7.41
CA ASP A 59 4.04 -13.02 -6.56
C ASP A 59 3.78 -13.29 -5.08
N PHE A 60 2.66 -13.97 -4.76
CA PHE A 60 2.36 -14.39 -3.39
C PHE A 60 3.43 -15.33 -2.83
N ARG A 61 3.81 -16.38 -3.58
CA ARG A 61 4.84 -17.34 -3.15
C ARG A 61 6.20 -16.66 -2.97
N ASP A 62 6.58 -15.81 -3.91
CA ASP A 62 7.88 -15.13 -3.88
C ASP A 62 7.94 -14.14 -2.71
N THR A 63 6.83 -13.42 -2.44
CA THR A 63 6.73 -12.53 -1.29
C THR A 63 6.78 -13.30 0.04
N ALA A 64 6.05 -14.40 0.15
CA ALA A 64 6.07 -15.25 1.33
C ALA A 64 7.48 -15.82 1.59
N GLN A 65 8.18 -16.25 0.54
CA GLN A 65 9.57 -16.71 0.65
C GLN A 65 10.48 -15.58 1.09
N ALA A 66 10.35 -14.38 0.52
CA ALA A 66 11.13 -13.22 0.91
C ALA A 66 10.91 -12.82 2.37
N MET A 67 9.68 -12.95 2.89
CA MET A 67 9.38 -12.75 4.32
C MET A 67 10.08 -13.79 5.20
N MET A 68 10.00 -15.07 4.84
CA MET A 68 10.67 -16.14 5.57
C MET A 68 12.19 -16.01 5.57
N ASP A 69 12.75 -15.52 4.47
CA ASP A 69 14.20 -15.26 4.32
C ASP A 69 14.65 -13.97 5.05
N GLY A 70 13.74 -13.21 5.68
CA GLY A 70 14.04 -11.94 6.33
C GLY A 70 14.39 -10.78 5.38
N LYS A 71 14.12 -10.93 4.06
CA LYS A 71 14.48 -9.92 3.05
C LYS A 71 13.62 -8.67 3.08
N LEU A 72 12.45 -8.72 3.75
CA LEU A 72 11.52 -7.59 3.87
C LEU A 72 11.73 -6.77 5.15
N GLY A 73 12.83 -7.00 5.87
CA GLY A 73 13.15 -6.29 7.09
C GLY A 73 12.35 -6.76 8.31
N ASP A 74 12.36 -5.94 9.36
CA ASP A 74 11.64 -6.24 10.59
C ASP A 74 10.12 -6.06 10.42
N LEU A 75 9.36 -7.08 10.79
CA LEU A 75 7.89 -7.11 10.76
C LEU A 75 7.26 -6.82 12.13
N SER A 76 8.02 -6.29 13.09
CA SER A 76 7.58 -5.95 14.46
C SER A 76 6.46 -4.88 14.51
N TRP A 77 6.18 -4.22 13.38
CA TRP A 77 5.07 -3.27 13.26
C TRP A 77 3.68 -3.92 13.29
N THR A 78 3.60 -5.25 13.33
CA THR A 78 2.34 -5.98 13.46
C THR A 78 1.98 -6.23 14.92
N GLU A 79 0.67 -6.18 15.24
CA GLU A 79 0.12 -6.60 16.52
C GLU A 79 -0.52 -7.99 16.39
N THR A 80 -0.39 -8.84 17.41
CA THR A 80 -1.02 -10.16 17.41
C THR A 80 -2.06 -10.24 18.51
N ARG A 81 -3.27 -10.72 18.19
CA ARG A 81 -4.36 -10.93 19.15
C ARG A 81 -4.96 -12.35 19.01
N PRO A 82 -5.58 -12.90 20.07
CA PRO A 82 -6.40 -14.11 19.95
C PRO A 82 -7.56 -13.89 18.97
N LEU A 83 -7.99 -14.94 18.27
CA LEU A 83 -9.13 -14.88 17.34
C LEU A 83 -10.42 -14.37 18.02
N SER A 84 -10.63 -14.70 19.29
CA SER A 84 -11.78 -14.22 20.11
C SER A 84 -11.85 -12.69 20.23
N HIS A 85 -10.73 -11.98 20.01
CA HIS A 85 -10.66 -10.51 20.01
C HIS A 85 -10.86 -9.90 18.63
N GLY A 86 -11.29 -10.66 17.64
CA GLY A 86 -11.45 -10.17 16.26
C GLY A 86 -12.43 -9.00 16.14
N ALA A 87 -13.58 -9.07 16.79
CA ALA A 87 -14.57 -7.97 16.77
C ALA A 87 -13.98 -6.68 17.35
N GLN A 88 -13.25 -6.77 18.47
CA GLN A 88 -12.59 -5.62 19.08
C GLN A 88 -11.49 -5.08 18.16
N ALA A 89 -10.71 -5.95 17.48
CA ALA A 89 -9.68 -5.52 16.54
C ALA A 89 -10.26 -4.67 15.40
N PHE A 90 -11.39 -5.07 14.83
CA PHE A 90 -12.09 -4.27 13.81
C PHE A 90 -12.57 -2.92 14.33
N GLN A 91 -13.10 -2.88 15.56
CA GLN A 91 -13.52 -1.62 16.19
C GLN A 91 -12.34 -0.67 16.41
N ASP A 92 -11.21 -1.19 16.90
CA ASP A 92 -10.01 -0.40 17.17
C ASP A 92 -9.42 0.17 15.87
N ILE A 93 -9.38 -0.60 14.79
CA ILE A 93 -8.94 -0.11 13.47
C ILE A 93 -9.89 0.99 12.97
N ARG A 94 -11.20 0.75 13.06
CA ARG A 94 -12.21 1.71 12.58
C ARG A 94 -12.20 3.03 13.35
N SER A 95 -11.96 2.98 14.65
CA SER A 95 -11.87 4.17 15.51
C SER A 95 -10.50 4.84 15.49
N GLY A 96 -9.50 4.26 14.82
CA GLY A 96 -8.13 4.76 14.78
C GLY A 96 -7.38 4.63 16.12
N THR A 97 -7.85 3.79 17.03
CA THR A 97 -7.20 3.56 18.33
C THR A 97 -6.07 2.54 18.27
N SER A 98 -6.03 1.69 17.23
CA SER A 98 -4.89 0.79 16.99
C SER A 98 -3.71 1.59 16.47
N GLN A 99 -2.55 1.45 17.12
CA GLN A 99 -1.30 2.02 16.64
C GLN A 99 -0.59 1.13 15.61
N ALA A 100 -0.89 -0.16 15.62
CA ALA A 100 -0.35 -1.11 14.65
C ALA A 100 -1.11 -1.01 13.32
N PRO A 101 -0.43 -0.88 12.19
CA PRO A 101 -1.07 -0.82 10.87
C PRO A 101 -1.68 -2.16 10.44
N LYS A 102 -1.35 -3.25 11.13
CA LYS A 102 -1.91 -4.57 10.90
C LYS A 102 -2.06 -5.37 12.18
N ILE A 103 -3.23 -5.94 12.39
CA ILE A 103 -3.52 -6.88 13.50
C ILE A 103 -3.64 -8.29 12.92
N ILE A 104 -2.86 -9.21 13.46
CA ILE A 104 -2.88 -10.64 13.11
C ILE A 104 -3.70 -11.37 14.16
N LEU A 105 -4.77 -12.03 13.74
CA LEU A 105 -5.58 -12.84 14.63
C LEU A 105 -5.07 -14.29 14.62
N LYS A 106 -4.72 -14.81 15.79
CA LYS A 106 -4.28 -16.19 15.97
C LYS A 106 -5.44 -17.04 16.49
N PRO A 107 -5.82 -18.12 15.79
CA PRO A 107 -6.69 -19.14 16.38
C PRO A 107 -6.01 -19.71 17.64
N THR A 108 -6.74 -19.81 18.72
CA THR A 108 -6.33 -20.59 19.89
C THR A 108 -6.65 -22.05 19.63
N HIS A 109 -5.66 -22.92 19.74
CA HIS A 109 -5.85 -24.36 19.79
C HIS A 109 -6.19 -24.78 21.21
#